data_1238ccb7c7d7dbeb61ddb5b95afd73bc
#
_entry.id   1238ccb7c7d7dbeb61ddb5b95afd73bc
#
_cell.length_a   1.000
_cell.length_b   1.000
_cell.length_c   1.000
_cell.angle_alpha   90.00
_cell.angle_beta   90.00
_cell.angle_gamma   90.00
#
_symmetry.space_group_name_H-M   'P 1'
#
loop_
_entity.id
_entity.type
_entity.pdbx_description
1 polymer ?
#
loop_
_entity_poly.entity_id
_entity_poly.type
_entity_poly.pdbx_seq_one_letter_code
_entity_poly.pdbx_strand_id
1 'polypeptide(L)'
;IPDAHAAPGYDNERFTAVGQFVMEERPEYVVCLGDWADLPSLSSYDKGTRGFEGRRYRNDVESAIDAQDKFFAPLKKHNEQKRKNKEKQYKPKLIMCLGNHEDRITRATQSSPELHGAIGIDDLLYQKYGWKTVDFKRAITLFGITFSHYFTSGIAGRPISSVHLGHTLVSKLHCSAVQGHTHLYNHAEHTRPDGQKI
;
A
#
# COMPACT_ATOMS: atom_id res chain seq x y z
N ILE A 1 4.55 4.66 2.99
CA ILE A 1 4.88 3.22 3.16
C ILE A 1 4.66 2.54 1.82
N PRO A 2 5.71 2.17 1.06
CA PRO A 2 5.59 1.42 -0.18
C PRO A 2 5.77 -0.08 0.04
N ASP A 3 5.10 -0.89 -0.77
CA ASP A 3 5.44 -2.28 -1.10
C ASP A 3 5.88 -3.14 0.11
N ALA A 4 5.04 -3.19 1.13
CA ALA A 4 5.36 -3.81 2.41
C ALA A 4 5.35 -5.36 2.36
N HIS A 5 4.56 -5.96 1.47
CA HIS A 5 4.52 -7.39 1.15
C HIS A 5 4.44 -8.31 2.37
N ALA A 6 3.41 -8.14 3.20
CA ALA A 6 3.13 -9.12 4.26
C ALA A 6 2.77 -10.47 3.63
N ALA A 7 3.52 -11.52 3.98
CA ALA A 7 3.34 -12.84 3.40
C ALA A 7 3.53 -13.95 4.46
N PRO A 8 2.83 -15.08 4.32
CA PRO A 8 3.01 -16.21 5.21
C PRO A 8 4.46 -16.73 5.22
N GLY A 9 4.95 -17.09 6.41
CA GLY A 9 6.31 -17.60 6.58
C GLY A 9 7.41 -16.54 6.71
N TYR A 10 7.05 -15.26 6.60
CA TYR A 10 7.96 -14.14 6.86
C TYR A 10 7.61 -13.44 8.16
N ASP A 11 8.64 -12.94 8.84
CA ASP A 11 8.46 -12.17 10.06
C ASP A 11 7.90 -10.78 9.74
N ASN A 12 6.80 -10.44 10.43
CA ASN A 12 6.14 -9.14 10.32
C ASN A 12 6.62 -8.11 11.37
N GLU A 13 7.65 -8.40 12.18
CA GLU A 13 8.15 -7.45 13.19
C GLU A 13 8.63 -6.12 12.59
N ARG A 14 9.06 -6.10 11.32
CA ARG A 14 9.36 -4.86 10.59
C ARG A 14 8.22 -3.85 10.60
N PHE A 15 6.96 -4.30 10.67
CA PHE A 15 5.81 -3.40 10.74
C PHE A 15 5.71 -2.69 12.09
N THR A 16 6.14 -3.34 13.18
CA THR A 16 6.26 -2.68 14.49
C THR A 16 7.25 -1.51 14.42
N ALA A 17 8.40 -1.70 13.77
CA ALA A 17 9.39 -0.62 13.59
C ALA A 17 8.83 0.54 12.76
N VAL A 18 8.08 0.26 11.68
CA VAL A 18 7.41 1.30 10.89
C VAL A 18 6.35 2.02 11.73
N GLY A 19 5.59 1.30 12.55
CA GLY A 19 4.61 1.89 13.47
C GLY A 19 5.27 2.77 14.54
N GLN A 20 6.42 2.39 15.07
CA GLN A 20 7.22 3.20 15.97
C GLN A 20 7.71 4.48 15.30
N PHE A 21 8.23 4.39 14.08
CA PHE A 21 8.64 5.55 13.30
C PHE A 21 7.49 6.54 13.09
N VAL A 22 6.28 6.05 12.75
CA VAL A 22 5.08 6.90 12.67
C VAL A 22 4.78 7.59 14.01
N MET A 23 5.01 6.91 15.13
CA MET A 23 4.82 7.49 16.46
C MET A 23 5.87 8.55 16.84
N GLU A 24 7.08 8.42 16.33
CA GLU A 24 8.17 9.40 16.52
C GLU A 24 7.92 10.65 15.70
N GLU A 25 7.67 10.50 14.40
CA GLU A 25 7.46 11.60 13.45
C GLU A 25 6.09 12.29 13.57
N ARG A 26 5.08 11.59 14.07
CA ARG A 26 3.70 12.09 14.25
C ARG A 26 3.12 12.81 13.03
N PRO A 27 3.17 12.22 11.83
CA PRO A 27 2.63 12.86 10.65
C PRO A 27 1.11 13.02 10.74
N GLU A 28 0.56 14.08 10.14
CA GLU A 28 -0.88 14.24 10.03
C GLU A 28 -1.51 13.18 9.11
N TYR A 29 -0.78 12.78 8.06
CA TYR A 29 -1.18 11.76 7.11
C TYR A 29 -0.15 10.64 7.02
N VAL A 30 -0.63 9.42 6.98
CA VAL A 30 0.17 8.23 6.62
C VAL A 30 -0.40 7.68 5.32
N VAL A 31 0.42 7.65 4.27
CA VAL A 31 0.02 7.10 2.96
C VAL A 31 0.76 5.79 2.74
N CYS A 32 0.01 4.70 2.59
CA CYS A 32 0.52 3.44 2.06
C CYS A 32 0.31 3.42 0.55
N LEU A 33 1.37 3.11 -0.19
CA LEU A 33 1.36 3.11 -1.66
C LEU A 33 0.90 1.78 -2.26
N GLY A 34 0.34 0.87 -1.45
CA GLY A 34 -0.16 -0.43 -1.88
C GLY A 34 0.84 -1.57 -1.68
N ASP A 35 0.44 -2.73 -2.14
CA ASP A 35 1.18 -3.98 -1.95
C ASP A 35 1.54 -4.19 -0.46
N TRP A 36 0.58 -3.90 0.42
CA TRP A 36 0.68 -4.21 1.83
C TRP A 36 0.68 -5.72 2.06
N ALA A 37 -0.28 -6.40 1.43
CA ALA A 37 -0.40 -7.84 1.42
C ALA A 37 0.22 -8.42 0.15
N ASP A 38 1.08 -9.43 0.27
CA ASP A 38 1.69 -10.06 -0.90
C ASP A 38 0.72 -10.97 -1.66
N LEU A 39 -0.20 -11.68 -0.95
CA LEU A 39 -1.20 -12.59 -1.53
C LEU A 39 -0.61 -13.64 -2.49
N PRO A 40 0.41 -14.39 -2.08
CA PRO A 40 1.08 -15.35 -2.97
C PRO A 40 0.18 -16.50 -3.44
N SER A 41 -0.88 -16.84 -2.70
CA SER A 41 -1.84 -17.88 -3.11
C SER A 41 -2.67 -17.49 -4.35
N LEU A 42 -2.76 -16.20 -4.65
CA LEU A 42 -3.46 -15.67 -5.82
C LEU A 42 -2.52 -15.27 -6.97
N SER A 43 -1.21 -15.56 -6.84
CA SER A 43 -0.24 -15.29 -7.91
C SER A 43 -0.52 -16.15 -9.14
N SER A 44 -0.79 -15.52 -10.27
CA SER A 44 -0.94 -16.22 -11.56
C SER A 44 0.40 -16.68 -12.15
N TYR A 45 1.50 -16.05 -11.74
CA TYR A 45 2.85 -16.39 -12.25
C TYR A 45 3.38 -17.71 -11.71
N ASP A 46 2.98 -18.08 -10.49
CA ASP A 46 3.49 -19.27 -9.82
C ASP A 46 2.61 -20.49 -10.01
N LYS A 47 1.42 -20.35 -10.64
CA LYS A 47 0.51 -21.46 -10.89
C LYS A 47 1.21 -22.55 -11.70
N GLY A 48 1.12 -23.82 -11.24
CA GLY A 48 1.75 -24.97 -11.86
C GLY A 48 3.23 -25.17 -11.50
N THR A 49 3.82 -24.30 -10.69
CA THR A 49 5.17 -24.52 -10.15
C THR A 49 5.12 -25.25 -8.81
N ARG A 50 6.20 -25.95 -8.45
CA ARG A 50 6.33 -26.61 -7.14
C ARG A 50 6.21 -25.63 -5.98
N GLY A 51 6.68 -24.39 -6.15
CA GLY A 51 6.62 -23.35 -5.12
C GLY A 51 5.21 -22.83 -4.82
N PHE A 52 4.21 -23.20 -5.64
CA PHE A 52 2.82 -22.83 -5.40
C PHE A 52 2.11 -23.78 -4.41
N GLU A 53 2.67 -24.98 -4.21
CA GLU A 53 2.07 -25.98 -3.33
C GLU A 53 1.96 -25.45 -1.87
N GLY A 54 0.84 -25.74 -1.22
CA GLY A 54 0.61 -25.36 0.18
C GLY A 54 0.17 -23.91 0.40
N ARG A 55 0.19 -23.04 -0.62
CA ARG A 55 -0.31 -21.66 -0.49
C ARG A 55 -1.82 -21.66 -0.28
N ARG A 56 -2.29 -20.83 0.66
CA ARG A 56 -3.72 -20.71 0.99
C ARG A 56 -4.07 -19.25 1.20
N TYR A 57 -5.17 -18.80 0.60
CA TYR A 57 -5.68 -17.43 0.74
C TYR A 57 -5.88 -17.01 2.20
N ARG A 58 -6.40 -17.92 3.01
CA ARG A 58 -6.56 -17.66 4.45
C ARG A 58 -5.25 -17.28 5.13
N ASN A 59 -4.16 -17.97 4.83
CA ASN A 59 -2.86 -17.68 5.43
C ASN A 59 -2.32 -16.31 4.97
N ASP A 60 -2.59 -15.93 3.72
CA ASP A 60 -2.23 -14.63 3.18
C ASP A 60 -2.96 -13.51 3.92
N VAL A 61 -4.27 -13.68 4.14
CA VAL A 61 -5.10 -12.73 4.89
C VAL A 61 -4.64 -12.63 6.34
N GLU A 62 -4.39 -13.76 7.02
CA GLU A 62 -3.90 -13.80 8.38
C GLU A 62 -2.56 -13.06 8.52
N SER A 63 -1.64 -13.22 7.57
CA SER A 63 -0.36 -12.49 7.55
C SER A 63 -0.55 -10.98 7.35
N ALA A 64 -1.46 -10.59 6.47
CA ALA A 64 -1.76 -9.16 6.23
C ALA A 64 -2.39 -8.49 7.46
N ILE A 65 -3.23 -9.20 8.20
CA ILE A 65 -3.85 -8.75 9.45
C ILE A 65 -2.80 -8.66 10.57
N ASP A 66 -1.94 -9.67 10.74
CA ASP A 66 -0.85 -9.64 11.70
C ASP A 66 0.08 -8.45 11.47
N ALA A 67 0.42 -8.17 10.21
CA ALA A 67 1.19 -7.00 9.84
C ALA A 67 0.52 -5.67 10.26
N GLN A 68 -0.81 -5.56 10.11
CA GLN A 68 -1.55 -4.39 10.57
C GLN A 68 -1.57 -4.30 12.10
N ASP A 69 -1.80 -5.42 12.80
CA ASP A 69 -1.78 -5.42 14.27
C ASP A 69 -0.44 -4.95 14.80
N LYS A 70 0.67 -5.42 14.23
CA LYS A 70 2.01 -4.99 14.58
C LYS A 70 2.28 -3.52 14.27
N PHE A 71 1.88 -3.05 13.09
CA PHE A 71 2.00 -1.65 12.72
C PHE A 71 1.24 -0.72 13.67
N PHE A 72 0.02 -1.10 14.05
CA PHE A 72 -0.83 -0.29 14.93
C PHE A 72 -0.56 -0.47 16.42
N ALA A 73 0.21 -1.49 16.85
CA ALA A 73 0.47 -1.75 18.26
C ALA A 73 1.08 -0.55 19.00
N PRO A 74 2.11 0.16 18.49
CA PRO A 74 2.64 1.36 19.15
C PRO A 74 1.61 2.46 19.29
N LEU A 75 0.80 2.72 18.27
CA LEU A 75 -0.25 3.74 18.27
C LEU A 75 -1.37 3.40 19.26
N LYS A 76 -1.83 2.14 19.27
CA LYS A 76 -2.84 1.65 20.22
C LYS A 76 -2.35 1.84 21.67
N LYS A 77 -1.13 1.39 21.98
CA LYS A 77 -0.51 1.52 23.30
C LYS A 77 -0.41 2.99 23.77
N HIS A 78 0.05 3.87 22.89
CA HIS A 78 0.14 5.31 23.18
C HIS A 78 -1.25 5.91 23.46
N ASN A 79 -2.21 5.63 22.58
CA ASN A 79 -3.55 6.20 22.70
C ASN A 79 -4.32 5.68 23.92
N GLU A 80 -4.09 4.43 24.34
CA GLU A 80 -4.64 3.89 25.59
C GLU A 80 -4.10 4.66 26.80
N GLN A 81 -2.82 4.96 26.83
CA GLN A 81 -2.22 5.75 27.90
C GLN A 81 -2.78 7.18 27.94
N LYS A 82 -2.86 7.82 26.76
CA LYS A 82 -3.48 9.16 26.65
C LYS A 82 -4.92 9.16 27.11
N ARG A 83 -5.70 8.14 26.76
CA ARG A 83 -7.09 7.99 27.22
C ARG A 83 -7.19 7.86 28.73
N LYS A 84 -6.32 7.04 29.36
CA LYS A 84 -6.27 6.88 30.83
C LYS A 84 -5.97 8.22 31.53
N ASN A 85 -5.08 9.00 30.95
CA ASN A 85 -4.68 10.31 31.48
C ASN A 85 -5.65 11.45 31.10
N LYS A 86 -6.74 11.16 30.36
CA LYS A 86 -7.68 12.16 29.79
C LYS A 86 -7.00 13.20 28.90
N GLU A 87 -5.94 12.78 28.19
CA GLU A 87 -5.17 13.59 27.26
C GLU A 87 -5.61 13.35 25.82
N LYS A 88 -5.26 14.29 24.91
CA LYS A 88 -5.56 14.18 23.49
C LYS A 88 -4.81 13.00 22.87
N GLN A 89 -5.56 12.11 22.20
CA GLN A 89 -5.02 11.00 21.43
C GLN A 89 -4.43 11.48 20.09
N TYR A 90 -3.43 10.76 19.61
CA TYR A 90 -2.90 10.94 18.25
C TYR A 90 -3.69 10.07 17.28
N LYS A 91 -4.26 10.68 16.25
CA LYS A 91 -5.11 10.03 15.25
C LYS A 91 -4.72 10.52 13.85
N PRO A 92 -3.68 9.96 13.23
CA PRO A 92 -3.32 10.32 11.87
C PRO A 92 -4.41 9.93 10.87
N LYS A 93 -4.50 10.64 9.78
CA LYS A 93 -5.32 10.24 8.63
C LYS A 93 -4.57 9.18 7.82
N LEU A 94 -5.23 8.06 7.58
CA LEU A 94 -4.63 6.88 6.98
C LEU A 94 -5.18 6.67 5.57
N ILE A 95 -4.31 6.63 4.57
CA ILE A 95 -4.65 6.42 3.16
C ILE A 95 -3.95 5.15 2.67
N MET A 96 -4.69 4.23 2.08
CA MET A 96 -4.20 3.00 1.46
C MET A 96 -4.49 3.03 -0.03
N CYS A 97 -3.50 3.30 -0.86
CA CYS A 97 -3.61 3.07 -2.30
C CYS A 97 -3.50 1.56 -2.54
N LEU A 98 -4.52 0.94 -3.09
CA LEU A 98 -4.47 -0.50 -3.38
C LEU A 98 -3.45 -0.76 -4.49
N GLY A 99 -2.62 -1.79 -4.31
CA GLY A 99 -1.60 -2.18 -5.27
C GLY A 99 -2.04 -3.33 -6.18
N ASN A 100 -1.11 -3.79 -7.01
CA ASN A 100 -1.40 -4.89 -7.92
C ASN A 100 -1.47 -6.25 -7.21
N HIS A 101 -0.94 -6.36 -5.99
CA HIS A 101 -1.09 -7.55 -5.17
C HIS A 101 -2.49 -7.62 -4.56
N GLU A 102 -3.03 -6.53 -4.02
CA GLU A 102 -4.43 -6.49 -3.59
C GLU A 102 -5.38 -6.74 -4.76
N ASP A 103 -5.06 -6.24 -5.97
CA ASP A 103 -5.84 -6.48 -7.19
C ASP A 103 -5.88 -7.96 -7.61
N ARG A 104 -4.97 -8.81 -7.08
CA ARG A 104 -5.05 -10.28 -7.29
C ARG A 104 -6.39 -10.85 -6.82
N ILE A 105 -6.97 -10.30 -5.75
CA ILE A 105 -8.30 -10.72 -5.26
C ILE A 105 -9.37 -10.41 -6.31
N THR A 106 -9.39 -9.18 -6.83
CA THR A 106 -10.33 -8.77 -7.89
C THR A 106 -10.16 -9.62 -9.13
N ARG A 107 -8.93 -9.85 -9.58
CA ARG A 107 -8.66 -10.71 -10.75
C ARG A 107 -9.06 -12.18 -10.52
N ALA A 108 -8.86 -12.69 -9.32
CA ALA A 108 -9.27 -14.06 -8.98
C ALA A 108 -10.80 -14.22 -9.09
N THR A 109 -11.57 -13.28 -8.54
CA THR A 109 -13.05 -13.31 -8.63
C THR A 109 -13.57 -13.09 -10.06
N GLN A 110 -12.85 -12.32 -10.89
CA GLN A 110 -13.18 -12.16 -12.31
C GLN A 110 -12.87 -13.43 -13.13
N SER A 111 -11.79 -14.13 -12.81
CA SER A 111 -11.39 -15.36 -13.51
C SER A 111 -12.17 -16.58 -13.05
N SER A 112 -12.66 -16.57 -11.83
CA SER A 112 -13.37 -17.65 -11.16
C SER A 112 -14.60 -17.06 -10.44
N PRO A 113 -15.71 -16.83 -11.19
CA PRO A 113 -16.89 -16.15 -10.66
C PRO A 113 -17.50 -16.80 -9.41
N GLU A 114 -17.28 -18.10 -9.22
CA GLU A 114 -17.69 -18.83 -8.01
C GLU A 114 -17.02 -18.33 -6.73
N LEU A 115 -15.93 -17.60 -6.84
CA LEU A 115 -15.25 -16.97 -5.71
C LEU A 115 -15.88 -15.62 -5.32
N HIS A 116 -16.80 -15.10 -6.14
CA HIS A 116 -17.47 -13.82 -5.85
C HIS A 116 -18.31 -13.94 -4.58
N GLY A 117 -18.04 -13.08 -3.61
CA GLY A 117 -18.65 -13.13 -2.28
C GLY A 117 -18.00 -14.11 -1.29
N ALA A 118 -17.07 -14.97 -1.76
CA ALA A 118 -16.28 -15.84 -0.89
C ALA A 118 -14.94 -15.22 -0.48
N ILE A 119 -14.36 -14.39 -1.37
CA ILE A 119 -13.13 -13.61 -1.11
C ILE A 119 -13.32 -12.17 -1.56
N GLY A 120 -12.68 -11.23 -0.86
CA GLY A 120 -12.80 -9.80 -1.15
C GLY A 120 -11.69 -8.95 -0.54
N ILE A 121 -11.56 -7.71 -0.99
CA ILE A 121 -10.64 -6.73 -0.38
C ILE A 121 -10.97 -6.50 1.10
N ASP A 122 -12.24 -6.63 1.47
CA ASP A 122 -12.71 -6.43 2.84
C ASP A 122 -12.12 -7.48 3.81
N ASP A 123 -11.70 -8.65 3.32
CA ASP A 123 -11.01 -9.66 4.12
C ASP A 123 -9.70 -9.15 4.72
N LEU A 124 -9.06 -8.17 4.06
CA LEU A 124 -7.83 -7.54 4.53
C LEU A 124 -8.07 -6.53 5.67
N LEU A 125 -9.32 -6.25 6.02
CA LEU A 125 -9.77 -5.41 7.13
C LEU A 125 -9.21 -3.98 7.16
N TYR A 126 -8.74 -3.44 6.03
CA TYR A 126 -8.13 -2.11 5.96
C TYR A 126 -9.00 -1.03 6.60
N GLN A 127 -10.30 -1.01 6.29
CA GLN A 127 -11.25 -0.04 6.86
C GLN A 127 -11.40 -0.19 8.38
N LYS A 128 -11.36 -1.41 8.91
CA LYS A 128 -11.42 -1.69 10.35
C LYS A 128 -10.23 -1.07 11.09
N TYR A 129 -9.06 -1.02 10.46
CA TYR A 129 -7.87 -0.35 11.00
C TYR A 129 -7.87 1.17 10.77
N GLY A 130 -8.86 1.69 10.07
CA GLY A 130 -9.03 3.13 9.82
C GLY A 130 -8.41 3.63 8.53
N TRP A 131 -7.97 2.75 7.65
CA TRP A 131 -7.49 3.14 6.33
C TRP A 131 -8.66 3.58 5.44
N LYS A 132 -8.49 4.72 4.76
CA LYS A 132 -9.30 5.10 3.62
C LYS A 132 -8.64 4.51 2.37
N THR A 133 -9.30 3.56 1.73
CA THR A 133 -8.78 2.90 0.53
C THR A 133 -8.97 3.77 -0.72
N VAL A 134 -8.01 3.72 -1.61
CA VAL A 134 -8.05 4.28 -2.96
C VAL A 134 -7.87 3.12 -3.92
N ASP A 135 -8.80 2.96 -4.86
CA ASP A 135 -8.82 1.82 -5.76
C ASP A 135 -7.54 1.69 -6.58
N PHE A 136 -7.21 0.46 -6.94
CA PHE A 136 -6.06 0.19 -7.79
C PHE A 136 -6.09 0.99 -9.09
N LYS A 137 -4.96 1.53 -9.50
CA LYS A 137 -4.79 2.46 -10.64
C LYS A 137 -5.48 3.82 -10.49
N ARG A 138 -6.04 4.11 -9.33
CA ARG A 138 -6.51 5.47 -9.00
C ARG A 138 -5.42 6.21 -8.23
N ALA A 139 -5.43 7.53 -8.39
CA ALA A 139 -4.52 8.40 -7.67
C ALA A 139 -5.29 9.32 -6.71
N ILE A 140 -4.63 9.76 -5.65
CA ILE A 140 -5.13 10.76 -4.72
C ILE A 140 -4.11 11.89 -4.60
N THR A 141 -4.57 13.13 -4.62
CA THR A 141 -3.71 14.30 -4.41
C THR A 141 -3.93 14.88 -3.03
N LEU A 142 -2.85 15.03 -2.28
CA LEU A 142 -2.82 15.66 -0.96
C LEU A 142 -1.74 16.74 -0.97
N PHE A 143 -2.10 17.96 -0.61
CA PHE A 143 -1.18 19.10 -0.53
C PHE A 143 -0.34 19.33 -1.81
N GLY A 144 -0.92 19.11 -2.99
CA GLY A 144 -0.22 19.24 -4.28
C GLY A 144 0.66 18.06 -4.68
N ILE A 145 0.77 17.03 -3.86
CA ILE A 145 1.49 15.79 -4.17
C ILE A 145 0.48 14.70 -4.52
N THR A 146 0.69 14.03 -5.63
CA THR A 146 -0.18 12.95 -6.13
C THR A 146 0.42 11.59 -5.79
N PHE A 147 -0.38 10.73 -5.17
CA PHE A 147 0.00 9.40 -4.71
C PHE A 147 -0.76 8.33 -5.48
N SER A 148 -0.08 7.28 -5.90
CA SER A 148 -0.68 6.06 -6.47
C SER A 148 0.27 4.89 -6.24
N HIS A 149 -0.24 3.65 -6.28
CA HIS A 149 0.66 2.50 -6.28
C HIS A 149 1.63 2.56 -7.46
N TYR A 150 1.11 2.79 -8.66
CA TYR A 150 1.88 3.24 -9.84
C TYR A 150 1.01 4.09 -10.75
N PHE A 151 1.66 4.92 -11.54
CA PHE A 151 0.99 5.70 -12.58
C PHE A 151 1.00 4.95 -13.91
N THR A 152 -0.06 5.14 -14.69
CA THR A 152 -0.22 4.50 -15.99
C THR A 152 -0.06 5.51 -17.12
N SER A 153 0.35 5.03 -18.29
CA SER A 153 0.39 5.83 -19.50
C SER A 153 -0.25 5.12 -20.68
N GLY A 154 -0.76 5.93 -21.61
CA GLY A 154 -1.41 5.45 -22.83
C GLY A 154 -2.76 4.76 -22.56
N ILE A 155 -3.46 4.43 -23.64
CA ILE A 155 -4.80 3.81 -23.62
C ILE A 155 -4.77 2.41 -22.96
N ALA A 156 -3.67 1.69 -23.11
CA ALA A 156 -3.52 0.35 -22.54
C ALA A 156 -3.33 0.33 -21.02
N GLY A 157 -3.19 1.48 -20.37
CA GLY A 157 -3.07 1.58 -18.90
C GLY A 157 -1.86 0.81 -18.33
N ARG A 158 -0.76 0.74 -19.07
CA ARG A 158 0.48 0.08 -18.61
C ARG A 158 1.18 0.96 -17.59
N PRO A 159 1.85 0.36 -16.58
CA PRO A 159 2.68 1.11 -15.64
C PRO A 159 3.70 1.96 -16.38
N ILE A 160 3.91 3.20 -15.92
CA ILE A 160 5.06 3.98 -16.34
C ILE A 160 6.29 3.32 -15.74
N SER A 161 7.20 2.86 -16.59
CA SER A 161 8.46 2.25 -16.19
C SER A 161 9.63 2.84 -16.97
N SER A 162 10.77 2.98 -16.30
CA SER A 162 12.01 3.51 -16.89
C SER A 162 13.15 3.27 -15.90
N VAL A 163 14.38 3.20 -16.40
CA VAL A 163 15.59 3.23 -15.56
C VAL A 163 15.67 4.54 -14.75
N HIS A 164 15.20 5.65 -15.34
CA HIS A 164 15.12 6.97 -14.72
C HIS A 164 13.65 7.32 -14.42
N LEU A 165 13.02 6.51 -13.57
CA LEU A 165 11.57 6.58 -13.34
C LEU A 165 11.10 7.94 -12.84
N GLY A 166 11.78 8.56 -11.86
CA GLY A 166 11.42 9.88 -11.33
C GLY A 166 11.39 10.93 -12.44
N HIS A 167 12.40 10.95 -13.30
CA HIS A 167 12.46 11.88 -14.45
C HIS A 167 11.31 11.64 -15.44
N THR A 168 11.00 10.36 -15.69
CA THR A 168 9.89 9.96 -16.57
C THR A 168 8.54 10.37 -15.99
N LEU A 169 8.36 10.22 -14.68
CA LEU A 169 7.12 10.62 -14.00
C LEU A 169 6.90 12.14 -14.08
N VAL A 170 7.92 12.93 -13.72
CA VAL A 170 7.84 14.39 -13.81
C VAL A 170 7.49 14.83 -15.24
N SER A 171 8.16 14.25 -16.25
CA SER A 171 7.94 14.59 -17.67
C SER A 171 6.55 14.20 -18.19
N LYS A 172 5.91 13.16 -17.61
CA LYS A 172 4.60 12.68 -18.06
C LYS A 172 3.43 13.23 -17.25
N LEU A 173 3.64 13.44 -15.94
CA LEU A 173 2.57 13.85 -15.04
C LEU A 173 2.51 15.36 -14.82
N HIS A 174 3.63 16.05 -15.03
CA HIS A 174 3.76 17.50 -14.83
C HIS A 174 3.33 17.99 -13.44
N CYS A 175 3.44 17.12 -12.43
CA CYS A 175 3.12 17.41 -11.03
C CYS A 175 4.05 16.64 -10.09
N SER A 176 4.08 17.05 -8.82
CA SER A 176 4.74 16.27 -7.78
C SER A 176 4.00 14.96 -7.58
N ALA A 177 4.71 13.84 -7.67
CA ALA A 177 4.12 12.51 -7.61
C ALA A 177 5.00 11.52 -6.82
N VAL A 178 4.35 10.59 -6.13
CA VAL A 178 5.00 9.50 -5.39
C VAL A 178 4.34 8.18 -5.75
N GLN A 179 5.14 7.19 -6.10
CA GLN A 179 4.68 5.82 -6.35
C GLN A 179 5.58 4.77 -5.69
N GLY A 180 5.07 3.55 -5.53
CA GLY A 180 5.78 2.33 -5.15
C GLY A 180 6.07 1.44 -6.36
N HIS A 181 5.76 0.14 -6.23
CA HIS A 181 5.75 -0.89 -7.27
C HIS A 181 7.13 -1.34 -7.80
N THR A 182 8.06 -0.45 -8.03
CA THR A 182 9.33 -0.81 -8.69
C THR A 182 10.42 -1.26 -7.72
N HIS A 183 10.20 -1.12 -6.41
CA HIS A 183 11.14 -1.45 -5.33
C HIS A 183 12.52 -0.79 -5.48
N LEU A 184 12.59 0.31 -6.21
CA LEU A 184 13.81 1.07 -6.46
C LEU A 184 13.63 2.50 -5.96
N TYR A 185 14.62 3.00 -5.22
CA TYR A 185 14.69 4.42 -4.94
C TYR A 185 15.02 5.19 -6.21
N ASN A 186 14.15 6.12 -6.59
CA ASN A 186 14.35 7.00 -7.72
C ASN A 186 13.76 8.37 -7.39
N HIS A 187 14.52 9.44 -7.59
CA HIS A 187 14.11 10.80 -7.29
C HIS A 187 14.50 11.71 -8.45
N ALA A 188 13.61 12.61 -8.80
CA ALA A 188 13.88 13.69 -9.75
C ALA A 188 13.17 14.96 -9.27
N GLU A 189 13.78 16.09 -9.51
CA GLU A 189 13.21 17.42 -9.29
C GLU A 189 13.26 18.21 -10.60
N HIS A 190 12.18 18.90 -10.90
CA HIS A 190 12.10 19.81 -12.02
C HIS A 190 11.55 21.15 -11.57
N THR A 191 12.22 22.24 -11.98
CA THR A 191 11.71 23.59 -11.71
C THR A 191 10.98 24.09 -12.96
N ARG A 192 9.72 24.39 -12.80
CA ARG A 192 8.87 24.95 -13.85
C ARG A 192 9.26 26.42 -14.15
N PRO A 193 8.87 26.96 -15.32
CA PRO A 193 9.14 28.37 -15.63
C PRO A 193 8.57 29.38 -14.65
N ASP A 194 7.51 29.01 -13.92
CA ASP A 194 6.91 29.82 -12.85
C ASP A 194 7.67 29.73 -11.52
N GLY A 195 8.79 29.01 -11.47
CA GLY A 195 9.61 28.79 -10.28
C GLY A 195 9.12 27.70 -9.35
N GLN A 196 7.98 27.06 -9.65
CA GLN A 196 7.47 25.94 -8.84
C GLN A 196 8.33 24.70 -9.06
N LYS A 197 8.71 24.04 -7.98
CA LYS A 197 9.37 22.72 -8.01
C LYS A 197 8.33 21.61 -7.99
N ILE A 198 8.54 20.61 -8.82
CA ILE A 198 7.72 19.40 -8.94
C ILE A 198 8.58 18.16 -8.91
#